data_66dcbcab04d4669a270ce052879e7d2b
#
_entry.id   66dcbcab04d4669a270ce052879e7d2b
#
_cell.length_a   1.000
_cell.length_b   1.000
_cell.length_c   1.000
_cell.angle_alpha   90.00
_cell.angle_beta   90.00
_cell.angle_gamma   90.00
#
_symmetry.space_group_name_H-M   'P 1'
#
loop_
_entity.id
_entity.type
_entity.pdbx_description
1 polymer ?
#
loop_
_entity_poly.entity_id
_entity_poly.type
_entity_poly.pdbx_seq_one_letter_code
_entity_poly.pdbx_strand_id
1 'polypeptide(L)'
;MGATYSTTWPEAHNMPITPQIKRSQVIAFHTSTKWKFHFDSLKVTNKLVVIDFTATWCGPCKNMDPIINDFAAKYTDVEFVKIDVDELADVAQEYGVQAMPTFVLIKKGKVVDKIVGADKDGLKMKIEKHRVMFI
;
A
#
# COMPACT_ATOMS: atom_id res chain seq x y z
N MET A 1 41.22 26.41 -5.49
CA MET A 1 40.76 26.08 -5.51
C MET A 1 40.13 25.46 -5.34
N GLY A 2 40.13 25.46 -5.26
CA GLY A 2 39.35 24.94 -5.35
C GLY A 2 38.72 24.22 -5.03
N ALA A 3 38.65 24.29 -5.12
CA ALA A 3 37.93 23.74 -5.03
C ALA A 3 37.30 23.05 -4.80
N THR A 4 37.30 23.23 -4.92
CA THR A 4 36.67 22.73 -4.83
C THR A 4 35.97 22.00 -4.75
N TYR A 5 35.78 22.00 -4.94
CA TYR A 5 35.01 21.48 -4.89
C TYR A 5 34.44 20.62 -4.87
N SER A 6 34.60 20.89 -4.98
CA SER A 6 34.09 20.24 -5.08
C SER A 6 33.75 19.39 -4.54
N THR A 7 33.87 19.53 -4.29
CA THR A 7 33.59 18.86 -3.79
C THR A 7 32.70 18.44 -3.31
N THR A 8 32.22 18.69 -3.40
CA THR A 8 31.30 18.47 -3.04
C THR A 8 30.55 17.73 -3.34
N TRP A 9 30.34 17.49 -3.68
CA TRP A 9 29.51 16.87 -3.97
C TRP A 9 29.38 15.86 -4.17
N PRO A 10 29.53 15.92 -4.42
CA PRO A 10 29.37 14.90 -4.82
C PRO A 10 29.04 13.97 -3.89
N GLU A 11 29.34 14.07 -2.99
CA GLU A 11 29.08 13.34 -2.04
C GLU A 11 27.82 13.21 -1.79
N ALA A 12 27.40 13.98 -2.00
CA ALA A 12 26.17 14.01 -1.72
C ALA A 12 25.54 13.21 -2.65
N HIS A 13 25.86 13.27 -3.49
CA HIS A 13 25.23 12.70 -4.36
C HIS A 13 25.31 11.43 -4.18
N ASN A 14 25.95 11.20 -3.67
CA ASN A 14 26.05 10.02 -3.65
C ASN A 14 25.26 9.48 -2.71
N MET A 15 24.95 9.95 -2.07
CA MET A 15 24.30 9.46 -1.16
C MET A 15 23.06 9.24 -1.38
N PRO A 16 22.67 9.69 -1.87
CA PRO A 16 21.40 9.57 -1.88
C PRO A 16 20.99 8.50 -2.58
N ILE A 17 21.24 8.21 -2.89
CA ILE A 17 20.92 7.36 -3.59
C ILE A 17 20.48 6.34 -3.05
N THR A 18 20.68 6.10 -2.67
CA THR A 18 20.51 5.06 -2.20
C THR A 18 19.41 4.82 -1.56
N PRO A 19 19.25 5.23 -0.97
CA PRO A 19 18.34 4.88 -0.15
C PRO A 19 17.07 4.80 -0.60
N GLN A 20 16.93 5.12 -1.01
CA GLN A 20 15.91 5.21 -1.32
C GLN A 20 15.31 4.33 -1.70
N ILE A 21 15.46 4.32 -1.60
CA ILE A 21 15.20 3.48 -2.12
C ILE A 21 14.14 2.72 -1.78
N LYS A 22 13.93 1.96 -1.58
CA LYS A 22 13.10 1.16 -1.30
C LYS A 22 12.46 1.26 -0.12
N ARG A 23 11.80 2.11 0.12
CA ARG A 23 11.09 2.26 1.19
C ARG A 23 9.85 1.66 1.07
N SER A 24 9.25 1.25 2.07
CA SER A 24 7.94 0.77 2.07
C SER A 24 7.01 1.82 1.53
N GLN A 25 6.06 1.40 0.73
CA GLN A 25 5.22 2.30 0.03
C GLN A 25 3.80 1.91 0.20
N VAL A 26 3.17 2.46 1.21
CA VAL A 26 1.71 2.39 1.33
C VAL A 26 1.18 3.71 0.79
N ILE A 27 0.42 3.66 -0.29
CA ILE A 27 -0.07 4.86 -0.95
C ILE A 27 -1.44 5.20 -0.41
N ALA A 28 -1.58 6.38 0.18
CA ALA A 28 -2.87 6.85 0.69
C ALA A 28 -3.58 7.66 -0.38
N PHE A 29 -4.88 7.39 -0.57
CA PHE A 29 -5.71 8.18 -1.46
C PHE A 29 -6.72 8.97 -0.64
N HIS A 30 -6.89 10.24 -0.99
CA HIS A 30 -7.74 11.15 -0.24
C HIS A 30 -8.95 11.63 -1.04
N THR A 31 -9.05 11.28 -2.32
CA THR A 31 -10.22 11.57 -3.13
C THR A 31 -10.59 10.34 -3.95
N SER A 32 -11.88 10.15 -4.15
CA SER A 32 -12.39 9.02 -4.93
C SER A 32 -11.95 9.10 -6.38
N THR A 33 -11.84 10.31 -6.92
CA THR A 33 -11.42 10.49 -8.31
C THR A 33 -10.00 9.99 -8.52
N LYS A 34 -9.08 10.35 -7.63
CA LYS A 34 -7.69 9.91 -7.76
C LYS A 34 -7.57 8.40 -7.56
N TRP A 35 -8.33 7.86 -6.62
CA TRP A 35 -8.32 6.42 -6.42
C TRP A 35 -8.81 5.69 -7.68
N LYS A 36 -9.92 6.13 -8.24
CA LYS A 36 -10.49 5.46 -9.42
C LYS A 36 -9.54 5.51 -10.61
N PHE A 37 -8.88 6.66 -10.81
CA PHE A 37 -7.90 6.78 -11.87
C PHE A 37 -6.74 5.80 -11.67
N HIS A 38 -6.25 5.71 -10.46
CA HIS A 38 -5.16 4.79 -10.12
C HIS A 38 -5.61 3.33 -10.29
N PHE A 39 -6.80 3.01 -9.81
CA PHE A 39 -7.36 1.67 -9.92
C PHE A 39 -7.44 1.24 -11.38
N ASP A 40 -7.88 2.13 -12.26
CA ASP A 40 -7.97 1.81 -13.68
C ASP A 40 -6.61 1.46 -14.28
N SER A 41 -5.55 2.10 -13.81
CA SER A 41 -4.21 1.78 -14.28
C SER A 41 -3.74 0.41 -13.79
N LEU A 42 -4.25 -0.05 -12.66
CA LEU A 42 -3.86 -1.34 -12.08
C LEU A 42 -4.63 -2.51 -12.67
N LYS A 43 -5.83 -2.26 -13.19
CA LYS A 43 -6.68 -3.33 -13.73
C LYS A 43 -6.02 -4.11 -14.85
N VAL A 44 -5.11 -3.47 -15.57
CA VAL A 44 -4.45 -4.10 -16.72
C VAL A 44 -3.17 -4.81 -16.33
N THR A 45 -2.83 -4.84 -15.05
CA THR A 45 -1.63 -5.51 -14.57
C THR A 45 -1.99 -6.80 -13.84
N ASN A 46 -0.99 -7.63 -13.57
CA ASN A 46 -1.17 -8.82 -12.74
C ASN A 46 -0.92 -8.55 -11.26
N LYS A 47 -0.66 -7.29 -10.90
CA LYS A 47 -0.28 -6.96 -9.55
C LYS A 47 -1.42 -7.21 -8.59
N LEU A 48 -1.12 -7.82 -7.45
CA LEU A 48 -2.06 -7.89 -6.36
C LEU A 48 -2.11 -6.52 -5.70
N VAL A 49 -3.32 -6.02 -5.45
CA VAL A 49 -3.54 -4.76 -4.75
C VAL A 49 -4.22 -5.07 -3.44
N VAL A 50 -3.67 -4.58 -2.34
CA VAL A 50 -4.27 -4.71 -1.02
C VAL A 50 -4.76 -3.33 -0.61
N ILE A 51 -6.06 -3.17 -0.43
CA ILE A 51 -6.63 -1.93 0.07
C ILE A 51 -6.86 -2.08 1.57
N ASP A 52 -6.21 -1.22 2.35
CA ASP A 52 -6.41 -1.12 3.78
C ASP A 52 -7.46 -0.05 4.03
N PHE A 53 -8.68 -0.47 4.34
CA PHE A 53 -9.75 0.45 4.73
C PHE A 53 -9.63 0.72 6.22
N THR A 54 -9.40 1.98 6.55
CA THR A 54 -9.07 2.42 7.90
C THR A 54 -9.92 3.62 8.32
N ALA A 55 -9.75 4.04 9.57
CA ALA A 55 -10.37 5.27 10.06
C ALA A 55 -9.44 5.86 11.13
N THR A 56 -9.43 7.19 11.27
CA THR A 56 -8.54 7.84 12.22
C THR A 56 -8.86 7.50 13.67
N TRP A 57 -10.12 7.18 13.96
CA TRP A 57 -10.58 6.86 15.31
C TRP A 57 -10.45 5.37 15.65
N CYS A 58 -9.94 4.58 14.75
CA CYS A 58 -9.90 3.12 14.90
C CYS A 58 -8.59 2.68 15.54
N GLY A 59 -8.66 2.19 16.78
CA GLY A 59 -7.49 1.70 17.51
C GLY A 59 -6.82 0.50 16.85
N PRO A 60 -7.55 -0.57 16.51
CA PRO A 60 -6.93 -1.72 15.84
C PRO A 60 -6.28 -1.37 14.51
N CYS A 61 -6.81 -0.36 13.80
CA CYS A 61 -6.20 0.10 12.55
C CYS A 61 -4.79 0.65 12.81
N LYS A 62 -4.64 1.41 13.88
CA LYS A 62 -3.34 1.98 14.23
C LYS A 62 -2.34 0.90 14.57
N ASN A 63 -2.79 -0.16 15.23
CA ASN A 63 -1.92 -1.29 15.56
C ASN A 63 -1.46 -2.03 14.31
N MET A 64 -2.26 -2.01 13.24
CA MET A 64 -1.89 -2.66 11.99
C MET A 64 -0.96 -1.82 11.13
N ASP A 65 -0.88 -0.50 11.35
CA ASP A 65 -0.07 0.36 10.50
C ASP A 65 1.39 -0.10 10.36
N PRO A 66 2.12 -0.40 11.45
CA PRO A 66 3.50 -0.87 11.30
C PRO A 66 3.56 -2.22 10.58
N ILE A 67 2.57 -3.07 10.78
CA ILE A 67 2.52 -4.37 10.13
C ILE A 67 2.34 -4.21 8.62
N ILE A 68 1.44 -3.30 8.21
CA ILE A 68 1.20 -3.05 6.79
C ILE A 68 2.44 -2.41 6.15
N ASN A 69 3.11 -1.51 6.86
CA ASN A 69 4.35 -0.92 6.36
C ASN A 69 5.43 -2.00 6.16
N ASP A 70 5.52 -2.94 7.08
CA ASP A 70 6.48 -4.04 6.96
C ASP A 70 6.13 -4.95 5.78
N PHE A 71 4.84 -5.22 5.58
CA PHE A 71 4.40 -6.03 4.44
C PHE A 71 4.70 -5.31 3.12
N ALA A 72 4.49 -4.01 3.07
CA ALA A 72 4.78 -3.23 1.86
C ALA A 72 6.27 -3.27 1.53
N ALA A 73 7.12 -3.25 2.54
CA ALA A 73 8.56 -3.35 2.34
C ALA A 73 8.97 -4.75 1.91
N LYS A 74 8.29 -5.78 2.41
CA LYS A 74 8.63 -7.17 2.12
C LYS A 74 8.07 -7.65 0.78
N TYR A 75 6.81 -7.36 0.52
CA TYR A 75 6.14 -7.82 -0.70
C TYR A 75 6.16 -6.71 -1.75
N THR A 76 7.31 -6.51 -2.36
CA THR A 76 7.52 -5.41 -3.30
C THR A 76 6.76 -5.59 -4.61
N ASP A 77 6.29 -6.80 -4.89
CA ASP A 77 5.44 -7.09 -6.05
C ASP A 77 3.96 -6.81 -5.79
N VAL A 78 3.60 -6.44 -4.58
CA VAL A 78 2.22 -6.15 -4.17
C VAL A 78 2.06 -4.66 -3.95
N GLU A 79 0.95 -4.12 -4.39
CA GLU A 79 0.66 -2.71 -4.16
C GLU A 79 -0.22 -2.56 -2.93
N PHE A 80 0.20 -1.71 -1.98
CA PHE A 80 -0.55 -1.46 -0.77
C PHE A 80 -1.14 -0.06 -0.82
N VAL A 81 -2.45 0.03 -0.64
CA VAL A 81 -3.22 1.27 -0.72
C VAL A 81 -3.96 1.46 0.60
N LYS A 82 -4.01 2.69 1.07
CA LYS A 82 -4.71 3.03 2.31
C LYS A 82 -5.84 3.99 2.00
N ILE A 83 -7.03 3.66 2.45
CA ILE A 83 -8.23 4.48 2.24
C ILE A 83 -8.96 4.67 3.56
N ASP A 84 -9.14 5.94 3.94
CA ASP A 84 -9.91 6.31 5.11
C ASP A 84 -11.39 6.27 4.71
N VAL A 85 -12.19 5.49 5.44
CA VAL A 85 -13.60 5.30 5.09
C VAL A 85 -14.42 6.57 5.27
N ASP A 86 -13.95 7.50 6.10
CA ASP A 86 -14.64 8.77 6.28
C ASP A 86 -14.32 9.75 5.15
N GLU A 87 -13.16 9.63 4.55
CA GLU A 87 -12.79 10.45 3.40
C GLU A 87 -13.39 9.93 2.09
N LEU A 88 -13.36 8.63 1.90
CA LEU A 88 -13.84 8.01 0.67
C LEU A 88 -14.99 7.05 1.00
N ALA A 89 -16.07 7.60 1.55
CA ALA A 89 -17.21 6.79 1.98
C ALA A 89 -17.84 6.02 0.81
N ASP A 90 -17.85 6.60 -0.39
CA ASP A 90 -18.40 5.94 -1.56
C ASP A 90 -17.60 4.69 -1.95
N VAL A 91 -16.28 4.77 -1.85
CA VAL A 91 -15.43 3.62 -2.15
C VAL A 91 -15.60 2.54 -1.10
N ALA A 92 -15.64 2.92 0.19
CA ALA A 92 -15.85 1.97 1.27
C ALA A 92 -17.20 1.25 1.08
N GLN A 93 -18.22 1.97 0.68
CA GLN A 93 -19.53 1.38 0.45
C GLN A 93 -19.51 0.44 -0.75
N GLU A 94 -18.82 0.80 -1.80
CA GLU A 94 -18.69 -0.03 -2.99
C GLU A 94 -18.13 -1.42 -2.64
N TYR A 95 -17.18 -1.49 -1.72
CA TYR A 95 -16.58 -2.76 -1.31
C TYR A 95 -17.25 -3.38 -0.09
N GLY A 96 -18.37 -2.82 0.36
CA GLY A 96 -19.15 -3.38 1.47
C GLY A 96 -18.43 -3.34 2.80
N VAL A 97 -17.62 -2.32 3.05
CA VAL A 97 -16.86 -2.21 4.28
C VAL A 97 -17.76 -1.74 5.41
N GLN A 98 -17.86 -2.53 6.48
CA GLN A 98 -18.70 -2.22 7.62
C GLN A 98 -17.94 -2.18 8.94
N ALA A 99 -16.72 -2.66 8.94
CA ALA A 99 -15.86 -2.68 10.12
C ALA A 99 -14.43 -2.38 9.70
N MET A 100 -13.64 -1.76 10.58
CA MET A 100 -12.26 -1.45 10.28
C MET A 100 -11.32 -2.08 11.30
N PRO A 101 -10.15 -2.50 10.85
CA PRO A 101 -9.73 -2.45 9.46
C PRO A 101 -10.37 -3.55 8.63
N THR A 102 -10.56 -3.29 7.36
CA THR A 102 -10.93 -4.31 6.38
C THR A 102 -9.91 -4.24 5.27
N PHE A 103 -9.36 -5.40 4.91
CA PHE A 103 -8.40 -5.49 3.81
C PHE A 103 -9.05 -6.18 2.64
N VAL A 104 -9.08 -5.50 1.49
CA VAL A 104 -9.67 -6.06 0.28
C VAL A 104 -8.53 -6.32 -0.69
N LEU A 105 -8.42 -7.55 -1.15
CA LEU A 105 -7.38 -7.97 -2.08
C LEU A 105 -7.98 -8.03 -3.48
N ILE A 106 -7.34 -7.32 -4.41
CA ILE A 106 -7.86 -7.16 -5.76
C ILE A 106 -6.80 -7.56 -6.77
N LYS A 107 -7.23 -8.24 -7.82
CA LYS A 107 -6.35 -8.61 -8.93
C LYS A 107 -7.10 -8.44 -10.23
N LYS A 108 -6.51 -7.69 -11.16
CA LYS A 108 -7.13 -7.38 -12.46
C LYS A 108 -8.52 -6.79 -12.31
N GLY A 109 -8.68 -5.92 -11.32
CA GLY A 109 -9.93 -5.21 -11.08
C GLY A 109 -10.99 -5.99 -10.34
N LYS A 110 -10.69 -7.22 -9.91
CA LYS A 110 -11.68 -8.07 -9.22
C LYS A 110 -11.23 -8.41 -7.81
N VAL A 111 -12.17 -8.42 -6.88
CA VAL A 111 -11.88 -8.82 -5.51
C VAL A 111 -11.59 -10.31 -5.50
N VAL A 112 -10.41 -10.69 -5.04
CA VAL A 112 -10.02 -12.10 -4.94
C VAL A 112 -10.07 -12.60 -3.50
N ASP A 113 -9.99 -11.70 -2.52
CA ASP A 113 -10.08 -12.10 -1.11
C ASP A 113 -10.35 -10.89 -0.24
N LYS A 114 -10.68 -11.14 1.03
CA LYS A 114 -11.06 -10.09 1.96
C LYS A 114 -10.78 -10.56 3.38
N ILE A 115 -10.31 -9.65 4.23
CA ILE A 115 -10.09 -9.94 5.64
C ILE A 115 -10.69 -8.81 6.44
N VAL A 116 -11.54 -9.14 7.40
CA VAL A 116 -12.14 -8.17 8.31
C VAL A 116 -11.47 -8.30 9.66
N GLY A 117 -10.94 -7.20 10.15
CA GLY A 117 -10.30 -7.15 11.46
C GLY A 117 -8.78 -7.16 11.39
N ALA A 118 -8.17 -6.96 12.55
CA ALA A 118 -6.72 -6.85 12.67
C ALA A 118 -6.09 -8.24 12.75
N ASP A 119 -6.13 -8.95 11.65
CA ASP A 119 -5.67 -10.33 11.54
C ASP A 119 -4.40 -10.37 10.69
N LYS A 120 -3.26 -10.18 11.33
CA LYS A 120 -1.96 -10.14 10.67
C LYS A 120 -1.67 -11.44 9.92
N ASP A 121 -1.86 -12.57 10.59
CA ASP A 121 -1.50 -13.87 10.01
C ASP A 121 -2.41 -14.24 8.85
N GLY A 122 -3.71 -13.95 8.99
CA GLY A 122 -4.66 -14.18 7.92
C GLY A 122 -4.34 -13.33 6.71
N LEU A 123 -4.00 -12.06 6.93
CA LEU A 123 -3.65 -11.17 5.83
C LEU A 123 -2.38 -11.65 5.12
N LYS A 124 -1.36 -12.04 5.89
CA LYS A 124 -0.12 -12.54 5.31
C LYS A 124 -0.37 -13.76 4.44
N MET A 125 -1.18 -14.69 4.95
CA MET A 125 -1.50 -15.91 4.21
C MET A 125 -2.17 -15.60 2.89
N LYS A 126 -3.11 -14.66 2.88
CA LYS A 126 -3.84 -14.33 1.67
C LYS A 126 -3.01 -13.54 0.68
N ILE A 127 -2.12 -12.69 1.17
CA ILE A 127 -1.17 -12.01 0.29
C ILE A 127 -0.30 -13.05 -0.41
N GLU A 128 0.25 -13.99 0.34
CA GLU A 128 1.14 -15.01 -0.24
C GLU A 128 0.40 -15.93 -1.20
N LYS A 129 -0.88 -16.14 -0.97
CA LYS A 129 -1.69 -16.95 -1.86
C LYS A 129 -1.93 -16.27 -3.21
N HIS A 130 -2.12 -14.96 -3.23
CA HIS A 130 -2.57 -14.24 -4.42
C HIS A 130 -1.50 -13.42 -5.13
N ARG A 131 -0.34 -13.24 -4.52
CA ARG A 131 0.71 -12.45 -5.15
C ARG A 131 1.24 -13.17 -6.40
N VAL A 132 1.89 -12.39 -7.26
CA VAL A 132 2.47 -12.98 -8.47
C VAL A 132 3.64 -13.87 -8.08
N MET A 133 3.64 -15.08 -8.60
CA MET A 133 4.72 -16.03 -8.33
C MET A 133 5.60 -16.15 -9.57
N PHE A 134 6.89 -16.02 -9.36
CA PHE A 134 7.86 -16.21 -10.42
C PHE A 134 8.58 -17.53 -10.16
N ILE A 135 8.64 -18.34 -11.14
CA ILE A 135 9.22 -19.68 -11.02
C ILE A 135 10.54 -19.74 -11.74
#